data_e31b37f733368ffd4275f5b05d229bd2
#
_entry.id   e31b37f733368ffd4275f5b05d229bd2
#
_cell.length_a   1.000
_cell.length_b   1.000
_cell.length_c   1.000
_cell.angle_alpha   90.00
_cell.angle_beta   90.00
_cell.angle_gamma   90.00
#
_symmetry.space_group_name_H-M   'P 1'
#
loop_
_entity.id
_entity.type
_entity.pdbx_description
1 polymer ?
#
loop_
_entity_poly.entity_id
_entity_poly.type
_entity_poly.pdbx_seq_one_letter_code
_entity_poly.pdbx_strand_id
1 'polypeptide(L)'
;ASPVERLTRNTDINFDMQQRRSSWLIVALSTILAALATFTLARSLLAPVKRLVEGTHKLAAGDFTTRVAPTSTDELGKLAQDFNQLASTLEKNQQMRRAFMADISHELRTPLAVLRGELEAIQDGVRQFTPDSVTSLQAEVATLTKLVDDLHQLSMSDEGALSYRKTPVNIINLLEVAAGAFRERFASRQLSIQVSLPEQAMIFGDRDRLMQLFNNLLENSLRYTDSGGGMHLSATPEGNTLVIDFADSAPGVSELQLGRLFERFYRTEGSRNRASGGSGLGLAICVNIVAAHGGTLRADHSPFGGVSIKVELPLERDTPRDL
;
A
#
# COMPACT_ATOMS: atom_id res chain seq x y z
N ALA A 1 30.97 63.00 73.53
CA ALA A 1 29.82 62.16 73.25
C ALA A 1 29.41 61.36 74.46
N SER A 2 28.16 61.53 74.88
CA SER A 2 27.64 60.83 76.06
C SER A 2 27.62 59.30 75.87
N PRO A 3 27.70 58.53 76.99
CA PRO A 3 27.66 57.04 76.86
C PRO A 3 26.43 56.52 76.11
N VAL A 4 25.33 57.22 76.14
CA VAL A 4 24.05 56.90 75.44
C VAL A 4 24.22 57.04 73.95
N GLU A 5 24.89 58.09 73.42
CA GLU A 5 25.16 58.27 72.00
C GLU A 5 26.11 57.19 71.40
N ARG A 6 26.98 56.64 72.20
CA ARG A 6 27.85 55.51 71.73
C ARG A 6 27.07 54.20 71.65
N LEU A 7 26.13 53.98 72.58
CA LEU A 7 25.30 52.78 72.58
C LEU A 7 24.32 52.77 71.39
N THR A 8 23.64 53.90 71.13
CA THR A 8 22.77 54.01 69.99
C THR A 8 23.52 53.84 68.67
N ARG A 9 24.69 54.46 68.54
CA ARG A 9 25.52 54.33 67.31
C ARG A 9 26.03 52.90 67.06
N ASN A 10 26.35 52.14 68.11
CA ASN A 10 26.78 50.74 67.99
C ASN A 10 25.57 49.82 67.61
N THR A 11 24.38 50.09 68.12
CA THR A 11 23.16 49.34 67.78
C THR A 11 22.76 49.59 66.32
N ASP A 12 22.86 50.82 65.86
CA ASP A 12 22.58 51.17 64.45
C ASP A 12 23.56 50.52 63.48
N ILE A 13 24.86 50.52 63.81
CA ILE A 13 25.91 49.88 63.02
C ILE A 13 25.71 48.35 62.94
N ASN A 14 25.37 47.74 64.06
CA ASN A 14 25.11 46.31 64.14
C ASN A 14 23.81 45.94 63.37
N PHE A 15 22.79 46.78 63.49
CA PHE A 15 21.53 46.60 62.74
C PHE A 15 21.75 46.72 61.21
N ASP A 16 22.47 47.73 60.74
CA ASP A 16 22.83 47.92 59.34
C ASP A 16 23.69 46.77 58.81
N MET A 17 24.67 46.26 59.54
CA MET A 17 25.45 45.12 59.12
C MET A 17 24.64 43.82 59.06
N GLN A 18 23.75 43.62 60.03
CA GLN A 18 22.88 42.46 60.03
C GLN A 18 21.85 42.51 58.85
N GLN A 19 21.29 43.69 58.59
CA GLN A 19 20.39 43.90 57.44
C GLN A 19 21.12 43.72 56.13
N ARG A 20 22.32 44.24 55.95
CA ARG A 20 23.14 44.01 54.74
C ARG A 20 23.46 42.54 54.55
N ARG A 21 23.81 41.81 55.57
CA ARG A 21 24.11 40.37 55.54
C ARG A 21 22.87 39.57 55.14
N SER A 22 21.71 39.89 55.70
CA SER A 22 20.41 39.25 55.31
C SER A 22 20.06 39.54 53.87
N SER A 23 20.22 40.79 53.39
CA SER A 23 20.01 41.17 52.03
C SER A 23 20.89 40.42 51.04
N TRP A 24 22.20 40.30 51.35
CA TRP A 24 23.11 39.51 50.51
C TRP A 24 22.78 38.02 50.49
N LEU A 25 22.32 37.43 51.59
CA LEU A 25 21.86 36.03 51.63
C LEU A 25 20.63 35.83 50.80
N ILE A 26 19.64 36.75 50.83
CA ILE A 26 18.44 36.71 50.01
C ILE A 26 18.81 36.78 48.51
N VAL A 27 19.69 37.73 48.15
CA VAL A 27 20.15 37.89 46.77
C VAL A 27 20.90 36.62 46.30
N ALA A 28 21.79 36.08 47.09
CA ALA A 28 22.51 34.86 46.73
C ALA A 28 21.57 33.66 46.57
N LEU A 29 20.63 33.47 47.50
CA LEU A 29 19.64 32.39 47.41
C LEU A 29 18.72 32.53 46.21
N SER A 30 18.22 33.74 45.94
CA SER A 30 17.37 33.99 44.75
C SER A 30 18.12 33.76 43.45
N THR A 31 19.42 34.15 43.37
CA THR A 31 20.26 33.90 42.17
C THR A 31 20.48 32.41 41.96
N ILE A 32 20.78 31.65 43.03
CA ILE A 32 20.94 30.19 42.93
C ILE A 32 19.63 29.52 42.48
N LEU A 33 18.50 29.94 43.03
CA LEU A 33 17.18 29.40 42.66
C LEU A 33 16.84 29.70 41.22
N ALA A 34 17.09 30.92 40.75
CA ALA A 34 16.91 31.33 39.38
C ALA A 34 17.82 30.54 38.42
N ALA A 35 19.09 30.36 38.76
CA ALA A 35 20.03 29.56 37.98
C ALA A 35 19.59 28.09 37.87
N LEU A 36 19.14 27.50 38.98
CA LEU A 36 18.65 26.12 39.04
C LEU A 36 17.37 25.97 38.17
N ALA A 37 16.41 26.90 38.29
CA ALA A 37 15.19 26.91 37.50
C ALA A 37 15.50 27.06 36.00
N THR A 38 16.40 27.96 35.62
CA THR A 38 16.85 28.15 34.25
C THR A 38 17.54 26.90 33.70
N PHE A 39 18.41 26.28 34.49
CA PHE A 39 19.09 25.04 34.08
C PHE A 39 18.14 23.86 33.88
N THR A 40 17.18 23.67 34.81
CA THR A 40 16.18 22.60 34.66
C THR A 40 15.26 22.84 33.47
N LEU A 41 14.79 24.07 33.26
CA LEU A 41 13.96 24.44 32.14
C LEU A 41 14.73 24.27 30.80
N ALA A 42 15.97 24.74 30.74
CA ALA A 42 16.79 24.54 29.54
C ALA A 42 17.00 23.07 29.23
N ARG A 43 17.23 22.23 30.24
CA ARG A 43 17.42 20.80 30.03
C ARG A 43 16.14 20.06 29.66
N SER A 44 15.00 20.47 30.18
CA SER A 44 13.70 19.87 29.86
C SER A 44 13.16 20.26 28.48
N LEU A 45 13.49 21.43 27.97
CA LEU A 45 13.01 21.91 26.65
C LEU A 45 14.04 21.74 25.53
N LEU A 46 15.30 22.18 25.73
CA LEU A 46 16.30 22.16 24.68
C LEU A 46 16.79 20.76 24.32
N ALA A 47 16.94 19.86 25.28
CA ALA A 47 17.48 18.53 25.03
C ALA A 47 16.54 17.66 24.17
N PRO A 48 15.21 17.63 24.39
CA PRO A 48 14.27 16.93 23.50
C PRO A 48 14.25 17.53 22.10
N VAL A 49 14.23 18.87 21.98
CA VAL A 49 14.25 19.56 20.68
C VAL A 49 15.51 19.20 19.89
N LYS A 50 16.68 19.24 20.53
CA LYS A 50 17.95 18.86 19.87
C LYS A 50 17.92 17.43 19.36
N ARG A 51 17.38 16.48 20.13
CA ARG A 51 17.22 15.07 19.69
C ARG A 51 16.28 14.94 18.50
N LEU A 52 15.18 15.70 18.48
CA LEU A 52 14.27 15.73 17.31
C LEU A 52 14.95 16.29 16.07
N VAL A 53 15.72 17.38 16.21
CA VAL A 53 16.50 17.95 15.09
C VAL A 53 17.53 16.92 14.57
N GLU A 54 18.29 16.28 15.46
CA GLU A 54 19.25 15.24 15.07
C GLU A 54 18.55 14.05 14.40
N GLY A 55 17.40 13.62 14.94
CA GLY A 55 16.57 12.57 14.35
C GLY A 55 16.07 12.95 12.94
N THR A 56 15.61 14.18 12.76
CA THR A 56 15.16 14.70 11.45
C THR A 56 16.31 14.73 10.44
N HIS A 57 17.50 15.13 10.84
CA HIS A 57 18.67 15.09 9.96
C HIS A 57 19.04 13.67 9.52
N LYS A 58 18.98 12.69 10.43
CA LYS A 58 19.22 11.27 10.10
C LYS A 58 18.14 10.75 9.15
N LEU A 59 16.86 11.08 9.42
CA LEU A 59 15.76 10.70 8.59
C LEU A 59 15.91 11.28 7.16
N ALA A 60 16.30 12.55 7.05
CA ALA A 60 16.56 13.20 5.76
C ALA A 60 17.78 12.59 5.04
N ALA A 61 18.75 12.04 5.74
CA ALA A 61 19.87 11.29 5.19
C ALA A 61 19.50 9.84 4.78
N GLY A 62 18.23 9.43 4.97
CA GLY A 62 17.73 8.10 4.57
C GLY A 62 17.83 7.03 5.66
N ASP A 63 18.22 7.38 6.89
CA ASP A 63 18.17 6.47 8.03
C ASP A 63 16.78 6.49 8.68
N PHE A 64 15.88 5.70 8.12
CA PHE A 64 14.48 5.58 8.59
C PHE A 64 14.34 4.69 9.83
N THR A 65 15.43 4.05 10.28
CA THR A 65 15.42 3.24 11.51
C THR A 65 15.54 4.10 12.77
N THR A 66 15.95 5.36 12.61
CA THR A 66 16.10 6.31 13.72
C THR A 66 14.79 6.49 14.47
N ARG A 67 14.87 6.44 15.81
CA ARG A 67 13.76 6.72 16.72
C ARG A 67 14.18 7.72 17.78
N VAL A 68 13.25 8.59 18.19
CA VAL A 68 13.44 9.56 19.27
C VAL A 68 12.64 9.09 20.48
N ALA A 69 13.31 8.90 21.64
CA ALA A 69 12.62 8.49 22.84
C ALA A 69 11.70 9.63 23.35
N PRO A 70 10.40 9.39 23.53
CA PRO A 70 9.51 10.36 24.17
C PRO A 70 9.88 10.47 25.66
N THR A 71 10.35 11.65 26.08
CA THR A 71 10.84 11.89 27.44
C THR A 71 9.86 12.66 28.31
N SER A 72 8.77 13.11 27.76
CA SER A 72 7.69 13.81 28.45
C SER A 72 6.33 13.37 27.93
N THR A 73 5.27 13.73 28.65
CA THR A 73 3.87 13.49 28.24
C THR A 73 3.20 14.78 27.72
N ASP A 74 3.98 15.82 27.51
CA ASP A 74 3.59 17.11 26.98
C ASP A 74 3.62 17.14 25.43
N GLU A 75 3.52 18.34 24.85
CA GLU A 75 3.56 18.57 23.40
C GLU A 75 4.86 18.06 22.76
N LEU A 76 5.99 18.12 23.48
CA LEU A 76 7.27 17.60 22.98
C LEU A 76 7.29 16.07 22.95
N GLY A 77 6.69 15.42 23.94
CA GLY A 77 6.52 13.97 23.94
C GLY A 77 5.62 13.50 22.81
N LYS A 78 4.53 14.22 22.54
CA LYS A 78 3.64 13.95 21.42
C LYS A 78 4.35 14.12 20.07
N LEU A 79 5.13 15.20 19.92
CA LEU A 79 5.94 15.44 18.72
C LEU A 79 6.96 14.33 18.47
N ALA A 80 7.57 13.78 19.52
CA ALA A 80 8.48 12.64 19.42
C ALA A 80 7.74 11.36 18.96
N GLN A 81 6.49 11.15 19.40
CA GLN A 81 5.66 10.04 18.92
C GLN A 81 5.28 10.21 17.46
N ASP A 82 4.85 11.40 17.05
CA ASP A 82 4.51 11.70 15.66
C ASP A 82 5.72 11.53 14.73
N PHE A 83 6.90 11.98 15.16
CA PHE A 83 8.16 11.72 14.48
C PHE A 83 8.43 10.21 14.30
N ASN A 84 8.28 9.43 15.36
CA ASN A 84 8.51 7.98 15.31
C ASN A 84 7.49 7.27 14.39
N GLN A 85 6.25 7.74 14.36
CA GLN A 85 5.23 7.24 13.45
C GLN A 85 5.60 7.53 11.99
N LEU A 86 6.04 8.75 11.70
CA LEU A 86 6.53 9.13 10.37
C LEU A 86 7.75 8.28 9.97
N ALA A 87 8.73 8.14 10.84
CA ALA A 87 9.92 7.32 10.59
C ALA A 87 9.53 5.85 10.30
N SER A 88 8.60 5.27 11.08
CA SER A 88 8.10 3.92 10.86
C SER A 88 7.40 3.76 9.51
N THR A 89 6.60 4.76 9.11
CA THR A 89 5.92 4.75 7.80
C THR A 89 6.92 4.81 6.65
N LEU A 90 7.92 5.69 6.74
CA LEU A 90 8.98 5.80 5.73
C LEU A 90 9.83 4.52 5.64
N GLU A 91 10.17 3.91 6.78
CA GLU A 91 10.89 2.64 6.84
C GLU A 91 10.12 1.52 6.14
N LYS A 92 8.82 1.37 6.45
CA LYS A 92 7.94 0.39 5.77
C LYS A 92 7.86 0.64 4.27
N ASN A 93 7.67 1.89 3.86
CA ASN A 93 7.63 2.24 2.44
C ASN A 93 8.94 1.88 1.73
N GLN A 94 10.09 2.15 2.34
CA GLN A 94 11.38 1.79 1.78
C GLN A 94 11.56 0.27 1.68
N GLN A 95 11.16 -0.47 2.71
CA GLN A 95 11.22 -1.94 2.70
C GLN A 95 10.33 -2.52 1.60
N MET A 96 9.08 -2.04 1.48
CA MET A 96 8.17 -2.45 0.40
C MET A 96 8.75 -2.14 -0.98
N ARG A 97 9.35 -0.96 -1.16
CA ARG A 97 10.00 -0.59 -2.44
C ARG A 97 11.19 -1.49 -2.77
N ARG A 98 12.02 -1.84 -1.78
CA ARG A 98 13.15 -2.78 -1.99
C ARG A 98 12.68 -4.18 -2.34
N ALA A 99 11.68 -4.70 -1.62
CA ALA A 99 11.07 -5.99 -1.92
C ALA A 99 10.49 -6.01 -3.35
N PHE A 100 9.73 -4.98 -3.71
CA PHE A 100 9.16 -4.82 -5.05
C PHE A 100 10.23 -4.85 -6.16
N MET A 101 11.35 -4.14 -5.99
CA MET A 101 12.47 -4.17 -6.97
C MET A 101 13.15 -5.54 -7.06
N ALA A 102 13.27 -6.25 -5.94
CA ALA A 102 13.80 -7.61 -5.92
C ALA A 102 12.87 -8.57 -6.68
N ASP A 103 11.56 -8.49 -6.42
CA ASP A 103 10.54 -9.32 -7.07
C ASP A 103 10.51 -9.06 -8.60
N ILE A 104 10.55 -7.79 -9.03
CA ILE A 104 10.67 -7.44 -10.46
C ILE A 104 11.88 -8.13 -11.08
N SER A 105 13.03 -8.05 -10.42
CA SER A 105 14.28 -8.65 -10.94
C SER A 105 14.16 -10.16 -11.08
N HIS A 106 13.48 -10.82 -10.16
CA HIS A 106 13.25 -12.27 -10.21
C HIS A 106 12.26 -12.65 -11.30
N GLU A 107 11.12 -11.94 -11.40
CA GLU A 107 10.07 -12.24 -12.38
C GLU A 107 10.48 -11.92 -13.83
N LEU A 108 11.40 -10.97 -14.05
CA LEU A 108 11.99 -10.71 -15.37
C LEU A 108 13.09 -11.73 -15.72
N ARG A 109 13.88 -12.19 -14.73
CA ARG A 109 15.00 -13.10 -15.00
C ARG A 109 14.56 -14.45 -15.51
N THR A 110 13.46 -14.99 -14.98
CA THR A 110 12.96 -16.33 -15.33
C THR A 110 12.60 -16.45 -16.81
N PRO A 111 11.69 -15.63 -17.40
CA PRO A 111 11.35 -15.70 -18.80
C PRO A 111 12.56 -15.38 -19.71
N LEU A 112 13.43 -14.47 -19.30
CA LEU A 112 14.64 -14.15 -20.05
C LEU A 112 15.62 -15.34 -20.10
N ALA A 113 15.74 -16.10 -19.01
CA ALA A 113 16.56 -17.31 -18.97
C ALA A 113 15.98 -18.41 -19.86
N VAL A 114 14.64 -18.57 -19.89
CA VAL A 114 13.96 -19.52 -20.79
C VAL A 114 14.19 -19.13 -22.25
N LEU A 115 13.95 -17.87 -22.62
CA LEU A 115 14.21 -17.37 -23.98
C LEU A 115 15.66 -17.62 -24.41
N ARG A 116 16.62 -17.27 -23.55
CA ARG A 116 18.03 -17.46 -23.83
C ARG A 116 18.38 -18.94 -24.01
N GLY A 117 17.89 -19.79 -23.10
CA GLY A 117 18.15 -21.22 -23.17
C GLY A 117 17.56 -21.90 -24.43
N GLU A 118 16.34 -21.48 -24.84
CA GLU A 118 15.73 -21.95 -26.09
C GLU A 118 16.56 -21.52 -27.33
N LEU A 119 17.00 -20.25 -27.36
CA LEU A 119 17.83 -19.74 -28.45
C LEU A 119 19.21 -20.41 -28.51
N GLU A 120 19.88 -20.62 -27.34
CA GLU A 120 21.14 -21.34 -27.25
C GLU A 120 20.97 -22.79 -27.72
N ALA A 121 19.91 -23.50 -27.32
CA ALA A 121 19.63 -24.87 -27.76
C ALA A 121 19.40 -24.98 -29.27
N ILE A 122 18.78 -23.98 -29.88
CA ILE A 122 18.61 -23.91 -31.35
C ILE A 122 19.97 -23.63 -32.02
N GLN A 123 20.75 -22.70 -31.50
CA GLN A 123 22.09 -22.36 -32.03
C GLN A 123 23.06 -23.53 -31.99
N ASP A 124 23.04 -24.31 -30.91
CA ASP A 124 23.88 -25.47 -30.70
C ASP A 124 23.40 -26.73 -31.47
N GLY A 125 22.23 -26.61 -32.18
CA GLY A 125 21.67 -27.73 -32.93
C GLY A 125 21.02 -28.82 -32.07
N VAL A 126 20.88 -28.58 -30.75
CA VAL A 126 20.21 -29.50 -29.80
C VAL A 126 18.70 -29.49 -30.02
N ARG A 127 18.14 -28.33 -30.40
CA ARG A 127 16.74 -28.16 -30.72
C ARG A 127 16.59 -27.67 -32.18
N GLN A 128 15.66 -28.26 -32.91
CA GLN A 128 15.39 -27.81 -34.28
C GLN A 128 14.56 -26.52 -34.26
N PHE A 129 14.87 -25.64 -35.21
CA PHE A 129 14.05 -24.43 -35.43
C PHE A 129 12.77 -24.83 -36.18
N THR A 130 11.66 -24.89 -35.48
CA THR A 130 10.33 -25.28 -35.98
C THR A 130 9.31 -24.17 -35.77
N PRO A 131 8.17 -24.19 -36.47
CA PRO A 131 7.07 -23.25 -36.17
C PRO A 131 6.65 -23.27 -34.68
N ASP A 132 6.69 -24.44 -34.03
CA ASP A 132 6.36 -24.59 -32.60
C ASP A 132 7.37 -23.89 -31.72
N SER A 133 8.69 -23.96 -32.05
CA SER A 133 9.71 -23.24 -31.29
C SER A 133 9.56 -21.71 -31.42
N VAL A 134 9.17 -21.22 -32.61
CA VAL A 134 8.88 -19.80 -32.80
C VAL A 134 7.65 -19.38 -31.99
N THR A 135 6.60 -20.20 -31.98
CA THR A 135 5.39 -19.94 -31.19
C THR A 135 5.70 -19.89 -29.68
N SER A 136 6.55 -20.80 -29.18
CA SER A 136 7.02 -20.79 -27.79
C SER A 136 7.76 -19.49 -27.45
N LEU A 137 8.72 -19.10 -28.30
CA LEU A 137 9.48 -17.85 -28.10
C LEU A 137 8.57 -16.61 -28.14
N GLN A 138 7.60 -16.57 -29.06
CA GLN A 138 6.62 -15.48 -29.13
C GLN A 138 5.73 -15.40 -27.88
N ALA A 139 5.31 -16.54 -27.32
CA ALA A 139 4.54 -16.59 -26.08
C ALA A 139 5.34 -16.03 -24.89
N GLU A 140 6.63 -16.33 -24.83
CA GLU A 140 7.51 -15.83 -23.77
C GLU A 140 7.76 -14.30 -23.90
N VAL A 141 7.95 -13.81 -25.14
CA VAL A 141 8.04 -12.36 -25.41
C VAL A 141 6.73 -11.65 -25.03
N ALA A 142 5.58 -12.21 -25.34
CA ALA A 142 4.29 -11.66 -24.95
C ALA A 142 4.11 -11.60 -23.43
N THR A 143 4.59 -12.62 -22.72
CA THR A 143 4.59 -12.66 -21.24
C THR A 143 5.47 -11.55 -20.66
N LEU A 144 6.67 -11.36 -21.20
CA LEU A 144 7.58 -10.27 -20.80
C LEU A 144 6.97 -8.89 -21.08
N THR A 145 6.39 -8.69 -22.26
CA THR A 145 5.75 -7.43 -22.62
C THR A 145 4.62 -7.11 -21.65
N LYS A 146 3.74 -8.08 -21.37
CA LYS A 146 2.67 -7.91 -20.40
C LYS A 146 3.20 -7.55 -19.00
N LEU A 147 4.27 -8.21 -18.55
CA LEU A 147 4.89 -7.92 -17.24
C LEU A 147 5.40 -6.48 -17.16
N VAL A 148 6.06 -5.99 -18.24
CA VAL A 148 6.55 -4.60 -18.32
C VAL A 148 5.39 -3.61 -18.31
N ASP A 149 4.32 -3.88 -19.06
CA ASP A 149 3.11 -3.03 -19.09
C ASP A 149 2.42 -2.99 -17.72
N ASP A 150 2.27 -4.14 -17.05
CA ASP A 150 1.71 -4.25 -15.71
C ASP A 150 2.53 -3.44 -14.68
N LEU A 151 3.87 -3.52 -14.75
CA LEU A 151 4.80 -2.75 -13.91
C LEU A 151 4.71 -1.25 -14.17
N HIS A 152 4.68 -0.84 -15.42
CA HIS A 152 4.52 0.56 -15.80
C HIS A 152 3.22 1.14 -15.26
N GLN A 153 2.13 0.40 -15.41
CA GLN A 153 0.82 0.81 -14.89
C GLN A 153 0.82 0.95 -13.35
N LEU A 154 1.42 0.00 -12.63
CA LEU A 154 1.53 0.08 -11.17
C LEU A 154 2.36 1.28 -10.73
N SER A 155 3.50 1.55 -11.40
CA SER A 155 4.34 2.71 -11.11
C SER A 155 3.59 4.02 -11.31
N MET A 156 2.88 4.18 -12.43
CA MET A 156 2.07 5.37 -12.70
C MET A 156 0.91 5.55 -11.71
N SER A 157 0.33 4.45 -11.23
CA SER A 157 -0.72 4.48 -10.22
C SER A 157 -0.19 4.93 -8.86
N ASP A 158 0.98 4.45 -8.45
CA ASP A 158 1.63 4.82 -7.18
C ASP A 158 1.99 6.31 -7.12
N GLU A 159 2.37 6.89 -8.26
CA GLU A 159 2.68 8.31 -8.38
C GLU A 159 1.43 9.21 -8.50
N GLY A 160 0.23 8.62 -8.55
CA GLY A 160 -1.01 9.35 -8.81
C GLY A 160 -1.09 9.97 -10.21
N ALA A 161 -0.19 9.56 -11.11
CA ALA A 161 -0.05 10.11 -12.45
C ALA A 161 -1.00 9.45 -13.48
N LEU A 162 -1.68 8.35 -13.09
CA LEU A 162 -2.67 7.71 -13.96
C LEU A 162 -3.90 8.61 -14.10
N SER A 163 -4.06 9.20 -15.28
CA SER A 163 -5.29 9.89 -15.64
C SER A 163 -6.34 8.90 -16.16
N TYR A 164 -7.47 8.81 -15.48
CA TYR A 164 -8.61 8.00 -15.88
C TYR A 164 -9.58 8.84 -16.70
N ARG A 165 -9.95 8.38 -17.89
CA ARG A 165 -10.96 9.03 -18.76
C ARG A 165 -12.35 8.50 -18.41
N LYS A 166 -12.87 8.96 -17.28
CA LYS A 166 -14.16 8.52 -16.78
C LYS A 166 -15.30 9.17 -17.54
N THR A 167 -16.26 8.35 -17.95
CA THR A 167 -17.53 8.72 -18.62
C THR A 167 -18.66 7.87 -18.04
N PRO A 168 -19.94 8.25 -18.22
CA PRO A 168 -21.04 7.35 -17.93
C PRO A 168 -20.95 6.08 -18.77
N VAL A 169 -20.92 4.91 -18.13
CA VAL A 169 -20.75 3.61 -18.77
C VAL A 169 -21.77 2.63 -18.20
N ASN A 170 -22.47 1.92 -19.09
CA ASN A 170 -23.22 0.74 -18.67
C ASN A 170 -22.26 -0.41 -18.45
N ILE A 171 -21.98 -0.70 -17.18
CA ILE A 171 -21.00 -1.71 -16.79
C ILE A 171 -21.45 -3.13 -17.12
N ILE A 172 -22.76 -3.37 -17.23
CA ILE A 172 -23.31 -4.69 -17.57
C ILE A 172 -22.88 -5.10 -18.98
N ASN A 173 -22.95 -4.17 -19.94
CA ASN A 173 -22.47 -4.43 -21.30
C ASN A 173 -20.98 -4.81 -21.33
N LEU A 174 -20.16 -4.18 -20.45
CA LEU A 174 -18.73 -4.52 -20.37
C LEU A 174 -18.52 -5.92 -19.80
N LEU A 175 -19.29 -6.30 -18.77
CA LEU A 175 -19.23 -7.63 -18.17
C LEU A 175 -19.67 -8.71 -19.16
N GLU A 176 -20.74 -8.46 -19.93
CA GLU A 176 -21.20 -9.38 -20.97
C GLU A 176 -20.14 -9.59 -22.07
N VAL A 177 -19.55 -8.50 -22.56
CA VAL A 177 -18.48 -8.55 -23.56
C VAL A 177 -17.28 -9.30 -23.04
N ALA A 178 -16.82 -8.99 -21.80
CA ALA A 178 -15.72 -9.69 -21.17
C ALA A 178 -16.01 -11.20 -20.99
N ALA A 179 -17.15 -11.55 -20.40
CA ALA A 179 -17.54 -12.94 -20.20
C ALA A 179 -17.68 -13.69 -21.54
N GLY A 180 -18.25 -13.03 -22.56
CA GLY A 180 -18.37 -13.58 -23.91
C GLY A 180 -17.03 -13.97 -24.53
N ALA A 181 -16.02 -13.09 -24.40
CA ALA A 181 -14.68 -13.33 -24.91
C ALA A 181 -13.95 -14.51 -24.22
N PHE A 182 -14.35 -14.85 -23.01
CA PHE A 182 -13.73 -15.94 -22.25
C PHE A 182 -14.46 -17.30 -22.40
N ARG A 183 -15.67 -17.35 -22.94
CA ARG A 183 -16.47 -18.61 -23.02
C ARG A 183 -15.72 -19.75 -23.70
N GLU A 184 -15.13 -19.51 -24.86
CA GLU A 184 -14.40 -20.53 -25.61
C GLU A 184 -13.15 -20.99 -24.85
N ARG A 185 -12.44 -20.07 -24.22
CA ARG A 185 -11.25 -20.36 -23.41
C ARG A 185 -11.59 -21.19 -22.16
N PHE A 186 -12.72 -20.92 -21.51
CA PHE A 186 -13.23 -21.74 -20.41
C PHE A 186 -13.60 -23.14 -20.92
N ALA A 187 -14.34 -23.24 -22.02
CA ALA A 187 -14.73 -24.51 -22.62
C ALA A 187 -13.53 -25.36 -23.04
N SER A 188 -12.48 -24.77 -23.63
CA SER A 188 -11.24 -25.48 -24.00
C SER A 188 -10.49 -26.08 -22.80
N ARG A 189 -10.71 -25.52 -21.59
CA ARG A 189 -10.18 -26.05 -20.32
C ARG A 189 -11.19 -26.92 -19.55
N GLN A 190 -12.30 -27.28 -20.16
CA GLN A 190 -13.40 -28.04 -19.53
C GLN A 190 -14.00 -27.30 -18.32
N LEU A 191 -14.03 -25.98 -18.36
CA LEU A 191 -14.64 -25.13 -17.34
C LEU A 191 -15.95 -24.55 -17.85
N SER A 192 -16.91 -24.36 -16.91
CA SER A 192 -18.17 -23.67 -17.20
C SER A 192 -18.11 -22.21 -16.72
N ILE A 193 -18.83 -21.32 -17.41
CA ILE A 193 -19.07 -19.96 -16.95
C ILE A 193 -20.58 -19.69 -16.94
N GLN A 194 -21.10 -19.34 -15.78
CA GLN A 194 -22.50 -18.94 -15.56
C GLN A 194 -22.52 -17.43 -15.31
N VAL A 195 -23.49 -16.74 -15.91
CA VAL A 195 -23.59 -15.28 -15.84
C VAL A 195 -25.00 -14.90 -15.42
N SER A 196 -25.10 -14.12 -14.33
CA SER A 196 -26.36 -13.61 -13.75
C SER A 196 -26.22 -12.10 -13.54
N LEU A 197 -26.63 -11.32 -14.54
CA LEU A 197 -26.48 -9.86 -14.55
C LEU A 197 -27.85 -9.19 -14.65
N PRO A 198 -28.03 -7.98 -14.06
CA PRO A 198 -29.22 -7.16 -14.29
C PRO A 198 -29.20 -6.59 -15.73
N GLU A 199 -30.33 -6.02 -16.17
CA GLU A 199 -30.41 -5.45 -17.52
C GLU A 199 -29.44 -4.29 -17.76
N GLN A 200 -29.25 -3.44 -16.74
CA GLN A 200 -28.36 -2.29 -16.83
C GLN A 200 -27.87 -1.83 -15.45
N ALA A 201 -26.70 -1.25 -15.42
CA ALA A 201 -26.19 -0.50 -14.28
C ALA A 201 -25.20 0.57 -14.80
N MET A 202 -25.49 1.83 -14.47
CA MET A 202 -24.66 2.96 -14.90
C MET A 202 -23.67 3.33 -13.81
N ILE A 203 -22.42 3.49 -14.20
CA ILE A 203 -21.35 4.00 -13.33
C ILE A 203 -20.57 5.10 -14.06
N PHE A 204 -19.93 5.98 -13.31
CA PHE A 204 -18.98 6.96 -13.85
C PHE A 204 -17.58 6.36 -13.85
N GLY A 205 -17.12 5.84 -15.00
CA GLY A 205 -15.89 5.05 -15.06
C GLY A 205 -15.16 5.11 -16.39
N ASP A 206 -13.90 4.66 -16.35
CA ASP A 206 -13.05 4.49 -17.52
C ASP A 206 -13.29 3.09 -18.11
N ARG A 207 -13.86 3.07 -19.31
CA ARG A 207 -14.28 1.84 -20.00
C ARG A 207 -13.11 0.86 -20.19
N ASP A 208 -11.95 1.35 -20.61
CA ASP A 208 -10.81 0.50 -20.94
C ASP A 208 -10.21 -0.12 -19.69
N ARG A 209 -10.14 0.66 -18.60
CA ARG A 209 -9.67 0.19 -17.30
C ARG A 209 -10.62 -0.79 -16.64
N LEU A 210 -11.93 -0.57 -16.75
CA LEU A 210 -12.93 -1.52 -16.27
C LEU A 210 -12.87 -2.82 -17.06
N MET A 211 -12.71 -2.76 -18.38
CA MET A 211 -12.50 -3.96 -19.20
C MET A 211 -11.23 -4.71 -18.77
N GLN A 212 -10.15 -4.01 -18.49
CA GLN A 212 -8.92 -4.59 -17.97
C GLN A 212 -9.13 -5.28 -16.60
N LEU A 213 -9.88 -4.64 -15.69
CA LEU A 213 -10.28 -5.23 -14.41
C LEU A 213 -10.97 -6.58 -14.63
N PHE A 214 -12.01 -6.62 -15.48
CA PHE A 214 -12.78 -7.84 -15.70
C PHE A 214 -11.96 -8.93 -16.39
N ASN A 215 -11.15 -8.56 -17.36
CA ASN A 215 -10.24 -9.50 -18.01
C ASN A 215 -9.24 -10.11 -17.03
N ASN A 216 -8.68 -9.33 -16.10
CA ASN A 216 -7.76 -9.83 -15.08
C ASN A 216 -8.46 -10.80 -14.11
N LEU A 217 -9.70 -10.51 -13.71
CA LEU A 217 -10.47 -11.38 -12.82
C LEU A 217 -10.90 -12.68 -13.52
N LEU A 218 -11.36 -12.59 -14.76
CA LEU A 218 -11.72 -13.76 -15.58
C LEU A 218 -10.49 -14.63 -15.88
N GLU A 219 -9.36 -14.02 -16.23
CA GLU A 219 -8.09 -14.73 -16.42
C GLU A 219 -7.61 -15.44 -15.17
N ASN A 220 -7.82 -14.81 -14.00
CA ASN A 220 -7.51 -15.42 -12.71
C ASN A 220 -8.35 -16.68 -12.49
N SER A 221 -9.67 -16.60 -12.61
CA SER A 221 -10.55 -17.77 -12.46
C SER A 221 -10.25 -18.84 -13.51
N LEU A 222 -10.05 -18.48 -14.79
CA LEU A 222 -9.64 -19.43 -15.83
C LEU A 222 -8.36 -20.17 -15.47
N ARG A 223 -7.40 -19.50 -14.86
CA ARG A 223 -6.08 -20.05 -14.56
C ARG A 223 -6.08 -20.97 -13.35
N TYR A 224 -6.83 -20.60 -12.32
CA TYR A 224 -6.72 -21.26 -11.00
C TYR A 224 -7.83 -22.26 -10.74
N THR A 225 -8.92 -22.26 -11.48
CA THR A 225 -9.97 -23.27 -11.38
C THR A 225 -9.51 -24.60 -11.99
N ASP A 226 -9.73 -25.69 -11.28
CA ASP A 226 -9.42 -27.04 -11.76
C ASP A 226 -10.40 -27.49 -12.87
N SER A 227 -9.92 -28.33 -13.79
CA SER A 227 -10.73 -28.87 -14.88
C SER A 227 -12.00 -29.58 -14.36
N GLY A 228 -13.11 -29.41 -15.02
CA GLY A 228 -14.43 -29.89 -14.59
C GLY A 228 -15.17 -28.93 -13.67
N GLY A 229 -14.50 -27.87 -13.22
CA GLY A 229 -15.09 -26.82 -12.39
C GLY A 229 -15.80 -25.73 -13.20
N GLY A 230 -16.02 -24.60 -12.55
CA GLY A 230 -16.67 -23.46 -13.18
C GLY A 230 -16.56 -22.17 -12.39
N MET A 231 -17.10 -21.14 -12.97
CA MET A 231 -17.17 -19.81 -12.41
C MET A 231 -18.59 -19.25 -12.54
N HIS A 232 -19.04 -18.57 -11.51
CA HIS A 232 -20.28 -17.81 -11.51
C HIS A 232 -19.96 -16.32 -11.43
N LEU A 233 -20.35 -15.56 -12.47
CA LEU A 233 -20.29 -14.11 -12.52
C LEU A 233 -21.68 -13.55 -12.23
N SER A 234 -21.82 -12.81 -11.14
CA SER A 234 -23.09 -12.13 -10.84
C SER A 234 -22.87 -10.65 -10.55
N ALA A 235 -23.90 -9.85 -10.78
CA ALA A 235 -23.92 -8.45 -10.39
C ALA A 235 -25.27 -8.10 -9.76
N THR A 236 -25.23 -7.47 -8.60
CA THR A 236 -26.43 -7.13 -7.83
C THR A 236 -26.34 -5.68 -7.35
N PRO A 237 -27.31 -4.83 -7.67
CA PRO A 237 -27.41 -3.49 -7.09
C PRO A 237 -27.77 -3.57 -5.61
N GLU A 238 -26.95 -2.97 -4.74
CA GLU A 238 -27.19 -2.85 -3.31
C GLU A 238 -27.18 -1.37 -2.91
N GLY A 239 -28.35 -0.78 -2.79
CA GLY A 239 -28.48 0.65 -2.49
C GLY A 239 -27.86 1.52 -3.59
N ASN A 240 -26.77 2.25 -3.28
CA ASN A 240 -26.06 3.11 -4.23
C ASN A 240 -24.77 2.45 -4.77
N THR A 241 -24.63 1.16 -4.62
CA THR A 241 -23.44 0.41 -5.00
C THR A 241 -23.83 -0.79 -5.85
N LEU A 242 -23.07 -1.10 -6.87
CA LEU A 242 -23.15 -2.35 -7.62
C LEU A 242 -22.11 -3.32 -7.03
N VAL A 243 -22.56 -4.46 -6.56
CA VAL A 243 -21.72 -5.57 -6.12
C VAL A 243 -21.59 -6.56 -7.25
N ILE A 244 -20.38 -6.77 -7.76
CA ILE A 244 -20.07 -7.74 -8.81
C ILE A 244 -19.25 -8.85 -8.16
N ASP A 245 -19.70 -10.09 -8.27
CA ASP A 245 -19.06 -11.26 -7.69
C ASP A 245 -18.53 -12.21 -8.75
N PHE A 246 -17.24 -12.51 -8.66
CA PHE A 246 -16.52 -13.48 -9.48
C PHE A 246 -16.21 -14.68 -8.60
N ALA A 247 -17.12 -15.65 -8.54
CA ALA A 247 -17.02 -16.82 -7.66
C ALA A 247 -16.63 -18.06 -8.46
N ASP A 248 -15.43 -18.60 -8.24
CA ASP A 248 -14.97 -19.82 -8.91
C ASP A 248 -15.11 -21.06 -8.01
N SER A 249 -14.93 -22.22 -8.62
CA SER A 249 -14.88 -23.50 -7.93
C SER A 249 -13.44 -23.86 -7.53
N ALA A 250 -13.28 -24.96 -6.81
CA ALA A 250 -11.99 -25.47 -6.33
C ALA A 250 -10.83 -25.37 -7.35
N PRO A 251 -9.59 -25.20 -6.85
CA PRO A 251 -9.20 -25.21 -5.46
C PRO A 251 -9.39 -23.84 -4.79
N GLY A 252 -9.77 -23.86 -3.51
CA GLY A 252 -9.78 -22.68 -2.67
C GLY A 252 -8.39 -22.32 -2.14
N VAL A 253 -8.35 -21.30 -1.31
CA VAL A 253 -7.15 -20.84 -0.59
C VAL A 253 -7.45 -20.77 0.92
N SER A 254 -6.42 -20.78 1.78
CA SER A 254 -6.59 -20.61 3.22
C SER A 254 -6.91 -19.15 3.58
N GLU A 255 -7.47 -18.90 4.78
CA GLU A 255 -7.72 -17.56 5.33
C GLU A 255 -6.49 -16.64 5.26
N LEU A 256 -5.31 -17.16 5.63
CA LEU A 256 -4.07 -16.40 5.56
C LEU A 256 -3.70 -16.01 4.12
N GLN A 257 -4.06 -16.84 3.15
CA GLN A 257 -3.80 -16.58 1.75
C GLN A 257 -4.82 -15.59 1.16
N LEU A 258 -6.10 -15.64 1.58
CA LEU A 258 -7.13 -14.70 1.15
C LEU A 258 -6.70 -13.24 1.41
N GLY A 259 -6.21 -12.96 2.61
CA GLY A 259 -5.75 -11.62 2.98
C GLY A 259 -4.57 -11.10 2.14
N ARG A 260 -3.87 -11.99 1.45
CA ARG A 260 -2.67 -11.68 0.69
C ARG A 260 -2.84 -11.69 -0.83
N LEU A 261 -3.99 -12.14 -1.34
CA LEU A 261 -4.22 -12.29 -2.79
C LEU A 261 -4.00 -11.00 -3.59
N PHE A 262 -4.19 -9.85 -2.97
CA PHE A 262 -4.02 -8.53 -3.58
C PHE A 262 -2.61 -7.94 -3.43
N GLU A 263 -1.71 -8.62 -2.69
CA GLU A 263 -0.30 -8.21 -2.60
C GLU A 263 0.39 -8.40 -3.96
N ARG A 264 1.29 -7.49 -4.30
CA ARG A 264 2.06 -7.56 -5.55
C ARG A 264 2.95 -8.80 -5.54
N PHE A 265 3.02 -9.50 -6.68
CA PHE A 265 3.78 -10.74 -6.88
C PHE A 265 3.38 -11.90 -5.98
N TYR A 266 2.31 -11.75 -5.19
CA TYR A 266 1.85 -12.83 -4.35
C TYR A 266 1.27 -13.96 -5.19
N ARG A 267 1.73 -15.17 -4.93
CA ARG A 267 1.26 -16.42 -5.54
C ARG A 267 1.27 -17.51 -4.49
N THR A 268 0.24 -18.35 -4.50
CA THR A 268 0.20 -19.53 -3.63
C THR A 268 1.24 -20.57 -4.09
N GLU A 269 1.76 -21.40 -3.18
CA GLU A 269 2.77 -22.42 -3.51
C GLU A 269 2.28 -23.39 -4.60
N GLY A 270 1.01 -23.80 -4.56
CA GLY A 270 0.40 -24.63 -5.59
C GLY A 270 0.31 -23.98 -6.97
N SER A 271 0.35 -22.64 -7.04
CA SER A 271 0.31 -21.89 -8.29
C SER A 271 1.70 -21.68 -8.94
N ARG A 272 2.77 -21.77 -8.16
CA ARG A 272 4.15 -21.66 -8.65
C ARG A 272 4.56 -22.85 -9.52
N ASN A 273 4.01 -24.02 -9.24
CA ASN A 273 4.32 -25.27 -9.95
C ASN A 273 3.53 -25.46 -11.26
N ARG A 274 2.55 -24.61 -11.55
CA ARG A 274 1.78 -24.68 -12.81
C ARG A 274 2.53 -23.92 -13.90
N ALA A 275 2.81 -24.57 -15.02
CA ALA A 275 3.57 -24.05 -16.16
C ALA A 275 2.95 -22.77 -16.81
N SER A 276 1.74 -22.40 -16.43
CA SER A 276 1.02 -21.20 -16.90
C SER A 276 1.04 -20.07 -15.89
N GLY A 277 2.19 -19.79 -15.26
CA GLY A 277 2.32 -18.81 -14.18
C GLY A 277 1.98 -17.37 -14.59
N GLY A 278 1.10 -16.68 -13.84
CA GLY A 278 0.91 -15.23 -13.93
C GLY A 278 1.95 -14.47 -13.12
N SER A 279 2.15 -13.20 -13.46
CA SER A 279 3.08 -12.28 -12.79
C SER A 279 2.75 -12.01 -11.30
N GLY A 280 1.54 -12.35 -10.83
CA GLY A 280 1.06 -11.95 -9.50
C GLY A 280 0.75 -10.45 -9.39
N LEU A 281 0.70 -9.71 -10.51
CA LEU A 281 0.40 -8.27 -10.55
C LEU A 281 -1.06 -7.99 -10.90
N GLY A 282 -1.75 -8.92 -11.56
CA GLY A 282 -3.11 -8.69 -12.07
C GLY A 282 -4.12 -8.27 -11.00
N LEU A 283 -4.13 -8.93 -9.82
CA LEU A 283 -5.03 -8.56 -8.72
C LEU A 283 -4.64 -7.25 -8.05
N ALA A 284 -3.36 -6.93 -7.95
CA ALA A 284 -2.89 -5.62 -7.46
C ALA A 284 -3.32 -4.47 -8.40
N ILE A 285 -3.29 -4.70 -9.71
CA ILE A 285 -3.83 -3.76 -10.70
C ILE A 285 -5.34 -3.59 -10.52
N CYS A 286 -6.08 -4.68 -10.26
CA CYS A 286 -7.51 -4.62 -10.00
C CYS A 286 -7.82 -3.71 -8.80
N VAL A 287 -7.06 -3.80 -7.69
CA VAL A 287 -7.20 -2.90 -6.53
C VAL A 287 -7.10 -1.44 -6.94
N ASN A 288 -6.06 -1.09 -7.72
CA ASN A 288 -5.84 0.29 -8.15
C ASN A 288 -6.96 0.80 -9.07
N ILE A 289 -7.44 -0.03 -10.00
CA ILE A 289 -8.55 0.34 -10.88
C ILE A 289 -9.82 0.58 -10.05
N VAL A 290 -10.17 -0.34 -9.15
CA VAL A 290 -11.37 -0.24 -8.33
C VAL A 290 -11.29 0.97 -7.40
N ALA A 291 -10.17 1.19 -6.71
CA ALA A 291 -9.95 2.36 -5.87
C ALA A 291 -10.05 3.68 -6.64
N ALA A 292 -9.49 3.73 -7.85
CA ALA A 292 -9.61 4.90 -8.73
C ALA A 292 -11.07 5.19 -9.13
N HIS A 293 -11.95 4.19 -9.13
CA HIS A 293 -13.38 4.33 -9.38
C HIS A 293 -14.22 4.55 -8.10
N GLY A 294 -13.57 4.76 -6.95
CA GLY A 294 -14.24 4.98 -5.67
C GLY A 294 -14.90 3.73 -5.09
N GLY A 295 -14.48 2.57 -5.55
CA GLY A 295 -14.98 1.27 -5.14
C GLY A 295 -14.10 0.54 -4.13
N THR A 296 -14.50 -0.67 -3.77
CA THR A 296 -13.75 -1.61 -2.92
C THR A 296 -13.65 -2.98 -3.57
N LEU A 297 -12.56 -3.70 -3.27
CA LEU A 297 -12.29 -5.05 -3.75
C LEU A 297 -12.02 -5.96 -2.56
N ARG A 298 -12.72 -7.10 -2.48
CA ARG A 298 -12.57 -8.09 -1.41
C ARG A 298 -12.48 -9.50 -1.97
N ALA A 299 -11.81 -10.39 -1.24
CA ALA A 299 -11.76 -11.81 -1.55
C ALA A 299 -12.32 -12.58 -0.36
N ASP A 300 -13.22 -13.52 -0.65
CA ASP A 300 -13.87 -14.40 0.29
C ASP A 300 -13.78 -15.86 -0.21
N HIS A 301 -14.13 -16.82 0.62
CA HIS A 301 -14.35 -18.19 0.15
C HIS A 301 -15.57 -18.26 -0.76
N SER A 302 -15.39 -18.89 -1.92
CA SER A 302 -16.50 -19.14 -2.83
C SER A 302 -17.43 -20.23 -2.29
N PRO A 303 -18.75 -20.07 -2.44
CA PRO A 303 -19.70 -21.13 -2.10
C PRO A 303 -19.51 -22.39 -2.96
N PHE A 304 -18.74 -22.29 -4.04
CA PHE A 304 -18.40 -23.40 -4.94
C PHE A 304 -17.07 -24.07 -4.61
N GLY A 305 -16.44 -23.69 -3.50
CA GLY A 305 -15.20 -24.30 -2.98
C GLY A 305 -13.91 -23.63 -3.43
N GLY A 306 -13.97 -22.60 -4.24
CA GLY A 306 -12.83 -21.79 -4.69
C GLY A 306 -12.73 -20.45 -3.99
N VAL A 307 -12.47 -19.40 -4.77
CA VAL A 307 -12.37 -18.00 -4.32
C VAL A 307 -13.51 -17.17 -4.94
N SER A 308 -14.09 -16.30 -4.13
CA SER A 308 -15.05 -15.26 -4.56
C SER A 308 -14.37 -13.91 -4.46
N ILE A 309 -14.22 -13.22 -5.61
CA ILE A 309 -13.70 -11.84 -5.64
C ILE A 309 -14.86 -10.89 -5.88
N LYS A 310 -15.14 -10.06 -4.89
CA LYS A 310 -16.23 -9.07 -4.92
C LYS A 310 -15.70 -7.69 -5.21
N VAL A 311 -16.25 -7.08 -6.24
CA VAL A 311 -15.99 -5.70 -6.67
C VAL A 311 -17.21 -4.87 -6.34
N GLU A 312 -17.05 -3.85 -5.51
CA GLU A 312 -18.09 -2.88 -5.19
C GLU A 312 -17.78 -1.57 -5.89
N LEU A 313 -18.71 -1.08 -6.71
CA LEU A 313 -18.56 0.18 -7.44
C LEU A 313 -19.77 1.09 -7.19
N PRO A 314 -19.56 2.40 -7.00
CA PRO A 314 -20.66 3.34 -6.84
C PRO A 314 -21.46 3.46 -8.13
N LEU A 315 -22.78 3.32 -8.01
CA LEU A 315 -23.70 3.58 -9.11
C LEU A 315 -23.79 5.10 -9.37
N GLU A 316 -23.91 5.46 -10.63
CA GLU A 316 -24.23 6.82 -11.01
C GLU A 316 -25.66 7.12 -10.52
N ARG A 317 -25.82 8.16 -9.70
CA ARG A 317 -27.17 8.58 -9.30
C ARG A 317 -27.88 9.12 -10.52
N ASP A 318 -29.08 8.66 -10.75
CA ASP A 318 -30.05 9.37 -11.61
C ASP A 318 -30.32 10.75 -10.95
N THR A 319 -29.43 11.69 -11.17
CA THR A 319 -29.73 13.09 -10.90
C THR A 319 -30.62 13.52 -12.07
N PRO A 320 -31.90 13.89 -11.84
CA PRO A 320 -32.68 14.49 -12.89
C PRO A 320 -31.87 15.67 -13.42
N ARG A 321 -31.50 15.65 -14.69
CA ARG A 321 -31.01 16.87 -15.35
C ARG A 321 -32.18 17.83 -15.32
N ASP A 322 -32.13 18.77 -14.37
CA ASP A 322 -33.00 19.93 -14.44
C ASP A 322 -32.79 20.60 -15.81
N LEU A 323 -33.84 20.54 -16.60
CA LEU A 323 -33.98 21.18 -17.91
C LEU A 323 -34.07 22.70 -17.75
#